data_ab9e069225003616e84044217ae030f2
#
_entry.id   ab9e069225003616e84044217ae030f2
#
_cell.length_a   1.000
_cell.length_b   1.000
_cell.length_c   1.000
_cell.angle_alpha   90.00
_cell.angle_beta   90.00
_cell.angle_gamma   90.00
#
_symmetry.space_group_name_H-M   'P 1'
#
loop_
_entity.id
_entity.type
_entity.pdbx_description
1 polymer ?
#
loop_
_entity_poly.entity_id
_entity_poly.type
_entity_poly.pdbx_seq_one_letter_code
_entity_poly.pdbx_strand_id
1 'polypeptide(L)'
;MLPQSVLVFDIETIPDVDLGRRLNSLDQLDDDDVVKAMRTLRVQKTGTTDFLSHPHHQIVAISAVLRTPDALRIWSLGDTQASEAELLRRFFDGIEKFRPTLVSWNGSGFDLPVIHYRALKNQVASRSYWETGETDRDFKFNNYLNRFHARHIDLMDVLSGYQARAFAPLEEISVMLGLPGKMGISGSQVWDYVRSGQISAVRDYCETDVLNTYLIYLRYEYLRGALDDSLLKREEDRVAAALEESDAQHLKDFLAHWNSPTRER
;
A
#
# COMPACT_ATOMS: atom_id res chain seq x y z
N MET A 1 -9.31 9.09 20.11
CA MET A 1 -10.34 9.20 19.04
C MET A 1 -9.66 9.13 17.70
N LEU A 2 -10.16 8.29 16.78
CA LEU A 2 -9.60 8.19 15.41
C LEU A 2 -9.76 9.51 14.64
N PRO A 3 -8.86 9.81 13.67
CA PRO A 3 -9.04 10.89 12.72
C PRO A 3 -10.38 10.78 11.98
N GLN A 4 -10.90 11.92 11.47
CA GLN A 4 -12.17 11.93 10.73
C GLN A 4 -12.11 11.04 9.49
N SER A 5 -10.99 11.07 8.76
CA SER A 5 -10.77 10.22 7.59
C SER A 5 -9.40 9.56 7.69
N VAL A 6 -9.37 8.25 7.47
CA VAL A 6 -8.16 7.43 7.39
C VAL A 6 -8.16 6.74 6.03
N LEU A 7 -7.07 6.85 5.29
CA LEU A 7 -6.85 6.15 4.03
C LEU A 7 -5.61 5.26 4.19
N VAL A 8 -5.83 3.98 4.38
CA VAL A 8 -4.76 2.97 4.27
C VAL A 8 -4.57 2.66 2.80
N PHE A 9 -3.33 2.54 2.35
CA PHE A 9 -3.03 2.24 0.95
C PHE A 9 -1.81 1.34 0.82
N ASP A 10 -1.76 0.64 -0.29
CA ASP A 10 -0.65 -0.19 -0.74
C ASP A 10 -0.60 -0.19 -2.27
N ILE A 11 0.56 -0.49 -2.86
CA ILE A 11 0.75 -0.55 -4.30
C ILE A 11 1.35 -1.88 -4.74
N GLU A 12 0.92 -2.35 -5.92
CA GLU A 12 1.60 -3.43 -6.61
C GLU A 12 2.29 -2.92 -7.87
N THR A 13 3.49 -3.42 -8.09
CA THR A 13 4.35 -2.92 -9.17
C THR A 13 4.97 -4.04 -9.98
N ILE A 14 5.27 -3.70 -11.23
CA ILE A 14 6.09 -4.52 -12.13
C ILE A 14 7.34 -3.74 -12.56
N PRO A 15 8.40 -4.41 -13.04
CA PRO A 15 9.53 -3.72 -13.67
C PRO A 15 9.09 -2.84 -14.85
N ASP A 16 9.57 -1.59 -14.91
CA ASP A 16 9.37 -0.71 -16.07
C ASP A 16 10.31 -1.14 -17.20
N VAL A 17 9.80 -2.05 -18.03
CA VAL A 17 10.55 -2.66 -19.14
C VAL A 17 11.01 -1.62 -20.16
N ASP A 18 10.17 -0.61 -20.45
CA ASP A 18 10.52 0.48 -21.37
C ASP A 18 11.68 1.31 -20.83
N LEU A 19 11.69 1.60 -19.54
CA LEU A 19 12.82 2.28 -18.90
C LEU A 19 14.07 1.39 -18.94
N GLY A 20 13.91 0.10 -18.68
CA GLY A 20 14.98 -0.89 -18.73
C GLY A 20 15.67 -0.92 -20.09
N ARG A 21 14.88 -0.96 -21.18
CA ARG A 21 15.38 -0.91 -22.56
C ARG A 21 16.16 0.36 -22.83
N ARG A 22 15.57 1.52 -22.55
CA ARG A 22 16.19 2.83 -22.85
C ARG A 22 17.48 3.08 -22.08
N LEU A 23 17.56 2.64 -20.82
CA LEU A 23 18.75 2.85 -19.99
C LEU A 23 19.92 1.93 -20.36
N ASN A 24 19.63 0.74 -20.87
CA ASN A 24 20.64 -0.31 -21.03
C ASN A 24 20.79 -0.77 -22.49
N SER A 25 20.15 -0.09 -23.46
CA SER A 25 20.18 -0.45 -24.90
C SER A 25 19.75 -1.90 -25.15
N LEU A 26 18.64 -2.33 -24.53
CA LEU A 26 18.12 -3.71 -24.59
C LEU A 26 16.97 -3.85 -25.59
N ASP A 27 16.95 -3.08 -26.67
CA ASP A 27 15.82 -3.00 -27.61
C ASP A 27 15.56 -4.33 -28.34
N GLN A 28 16.56 -5.23 -28.43
CA GLN A 28 16.45 -6.51 -29.09
C GLN A 28 15.93 -7.65 -28.22
N LEU A 29 15.77 -7.42 -26.91
CA LEU A 29 15.32 -8.43 -25.97
C LEU A 29 13.79 -8.40 -25.80
N ASP A 30 13.19 -9.56 -25.54
CA ASP A 30 11.81 -9.61 -25.08
C ASP A 30 11.67 -9.07 -23.64
N ASP A 31 10.43 -8.89 -23.18
CA ASP A 31 10.16 -8.27 -21.88
C ASP A 31 10.76 -9.07 -20.71
N ASP A 32 10.68 -10.40 -20.76
CA ASP A 32 11.17 -11.26 -19.68
C ASP A 32 12.71 -11.22 -19.60
N ASP A 33 13.38 -11.17 -20.74
CA ASP A 33 14.83 -11.06 -20.79
C ASP A 33 15.30 -9.64 -20.39
N VAL A 34 14.54 -8.59 -20.70
CA VAL A 34 14.81 -7.24 -20.17
C VAL A 34 14.72 -7.24 -18.64
N VAL A 35 13.67 -7.84 -18.06
CA VAL A 35 13.51 -7.93 -16.60
C VAL A 35 14.67 -8.68 -15.97
N LYS A 36 15.08 -9.83 -16.53
CA LYS A 36 16.26 -10.58 -16.07
C LYS A 36 17.53 -9.74 -16.13
N ALA A 37 17.75 -9.01 -17.25
CA ALA A 37 18.89 -8.12 -17.40
C ALA A 37 18.88 -6.99 -16.35
N MET A 38 17.72 -6.34 -16.14
CA MET A 38 17.59 -5.29 -15.12
C MET A 38 17.93 -5.80 -13.71
N ARG A 39 17.44 -6.97 -13.33
CA ARG A 39 17.74 -7.61 -12.05
C ARG A 39 19.22 -7.97 -11.92
N THR A 40 19.81 -8.54 -12.97
CA THR A 40 21.24 -8.89 -13.02
C THR A 40 22.11 -7.65 -12.84
N LEU A 41 21.83 -6.57 -13.58
CA LEU A 41 22.52 -5.29 -13.45
C LEU A 41 22.35 -4.69 -12.05
N ARG A 42 21.19 -4.88 -11.43
CA ARG A 42 20.95 -4.44 -10.05
C ARG A 42 21.85 -5.17 -9.07
N VAL A 43 21.94 -6.51 -9.17
CA VAL A 43 22.87 -7.31 -8.34
C VAL A 43 24.30 -6.87 -8.55
N GLN A 44 24.75 -6.66 -9.79
CA GLN A 44 26.10 -6.18 -10.09
C GLN A 44 26.39 -4.82 -9.43
N LYS A 45 25.40 -3.92 -9.40
CA LYS A 45 25.53 -2.59 -8.80
C LYS A 45 25.52 -2.60 -7.28
N THR A 46 24.69 -3.47 -6.66
CA THR A 46 24.48 -3.47 -5.19
C THR A 46 25.32 -4.51 -4.48
N GLY A 47 25.75 -5.56 -5.16
CA GLY A 47 26.41 -6.72 -4.59
C GLY A 47 25.50 -7.65 -3.77
N THR A 48 24.24 -7.30 -3.52
CA THR A 48 23.41 -8.00 -2.52
C THR A 48 21.97 -8.29 -2.94
N THR A 49 21.36 -7.46 -3.77
CA THR A 49 19.91 -7.59 -4.09
C THR A 49 19.62 -7.35 -5.56
N ASP A 50 18.67 -8.10 -6.09
CA ASP A 50 18.06 -7.94 -7.41
C ASP A 50 16.82 -7.02 -7.38
N PHE A 51 16.37 -6.60 -6.18
CA PHE A 51 15.25 -5.70 -6.03
C PHE A 51 15.55 -4.34 -6.67
N LEU A 52 14.74 -3.98 -7.66
CA LEU A 52 14.96 -2.79 -8.48
C LEU A 52 14.85 -1.50 -7.64
N SER A 53 15.50 -0.42 -8.06
CA SER A 53 15.31 0.88 -7.43
C SER A 53 13.98 1.51 -7.85
N HIS A 54 13.41 2.36 -7.00
CA HIS A 54 12.08 2.94 -7.13
C HIS A 54 11.70 3.46 -8.54
N PRO A 55 12.57 4.18 -9.29
CA PRO A 55 12.21 4.64 -10.64
C PRO A 55 11.97 3.52 -11.66
N HIS A 56 12.45 2.30 -11.38
CA HIS A 56 12.32 1.15 -12.27
C HIS A 56 11.03 0.35 -12.04
N HIS A 57 10.16 0.82 -11.16
CA HIS A 57 8.87 0.22 -10.88
C HIS A 57 7.75 0.96 -11.65
N GLN A 58 6.85 0.19 -12.26
CA GLN A 58 5.60 0.67 -12.85
C GLN A 58 4.44 0.18 -11.97
N ILE A 59 3.55 1.09 -11.58
CA ILE A 59 2.39 0.76 -10.75
C ILE A 59 1.32 0.09 -11.60
N VAL A 60 0.82 -1.07 -11.15
CA VAL A 60 -0.25 -1.84 -11.81
C VAL A 60 -1.51 -1.96 -10.95
N ALA A 61 -1.40 -1.78 -9.65
CA ALA A 61 -2.53 -1.68 -8.73
C ALA A 61 -2.22 -0.68 -7.62
N ILE A 62 -3.25 0.00 -7.14
CA ILE A 62 -3.27 0.75 -5.88
C ILE A 62 -4.56 0.34 -5.19
N SER A 63 -4.45 -0.26 -4.01
CA SER A 63 -5.61 -0.62 -3.18
C SER A 63 -5.71 0.25 -1.95
N ALA A 64 -6.91 0.41 -1.44
CA ALA A 64 -7.16 1.28 -0.30
C ALA A 64 -8.27 0.78 0.62
N VAL A 65 -8.12 1.09 1.91
CA VAL A 65 -9.21 1.13 2.88
C VAL A 65 -9.47 2.57 3.25
N LEU A 66 -10.64 3.09 2.92
CA LEU A 66 -11.09 4.41 3.38
C LEU A 66 -12.07 4.24 4.53
N ARG A 67 -11.68 4.73 5.69
CA ARG A 67 -12.53 4.84 6.87
C ARG A 67 -12.92 6.30 7.07
N THR A 68 -14.23 6.57 7.14
CA THR A 68 -14.83 7.84 7.59
C THR A 68 -15.73 7.57 8.79
N PRO A 69 -16.28 8.57 9.49
CA PRO A 69 -17.25 8.33 10.57
C PRO A 69 -18.42 7.43 10.13
N ASP A 70 -18.89 7.60 8.88
CA ASP A 70 -20.13 6.98 8.39
C ASP A 70 -19.90 5.77 7.48
N ALA A 71 -18.68 5.58 6.93
CA ALA A 71 -18.41 4.54 5.96
C ALA A 71 -17.03 3.89 6.13
N LEU A 72 -16.96 2.59 5.81
CA LEU A 72 -15.74 1.84 5.57
C LEU A 72 -15.81 1.25 4.17
N ARG A 73 -14.80 1.47 3.35
CA ARG A 73 -14.72 0.95 1.98
C ARG A 73 -13.36 0.34 1.74
N ILE A 74 -13.37 -0.81 1.09
CA ILE A 74 -12.19 -1.56 0.67
C ILE A 74 -12.29 -1.73 -0.83
N TRP A 75 -11.28 -1.31 -1.58
CA TRP A 75 -11.28 -1.43 -3.05
C TRP A 75 -9.92 -1.15 -3.65
N SER A 76 -9.72 -1.61 -4.88
CA SER A 76 -8.61 -1.16 -5.72
C SER A 76 -9.05 0.03 -6.60
N LEU A 77 -8.17 1.00 -6.78
CA LEU A 77 -8.44 2.20 -7.59
C LEU A 77 -8.57 1.83 -9.08
N GLY A 78 -9.48 2.50 -9.79
CA GLY A 78 -9.76 2.23 -11.20
C GLY A 78 -10.35 0.82 -11.42
N ASP A 79 -10.36 0.40 -12.67
CA ASP A 79 -10.69 -0.97 -13.07
C ASP A 79 -9.43 -1.74 -13.53
N THR A 80 -9.62 -2.96 -14.05
CA THR A 80 -8.52 -3.81 -14.53
C THR A 80 -7.83 -3.29 -15.79
N GLN A 81 -8.39 -2.29 -16.46
CA GLN A 81 -7.84 -1.64 -17.66
C GLN A 81 -7.34 -0.23 -17.36
N ALA A 82 -7.44 0.24 -16.11
CA ALA A 82 -7.02 1.57 -15.74
C ALA A 82 -5.52 1.78 -16.01
N SER A 83 -5.19 2.89 -16.66
CA SER A 83 -3.79 3.26 -16.88
C SER A 83 -3.12 3.68 -15.57
N GLU A 84 -1.80 3.56 -15.49
CA GLU A 84 -1.02 4.04 -14.34
C GLU A 84 -1.32 5.51 -14.01
N ALA A 85 -1.44 6.36 -15.03
CA ALA A 85 -1.80 7.76 -14.85
C ALA A 85 -3.20 7.93 -14.22
N GLU A 86 -4.15 7.06 -14.53
CA GLU A 86 -5.46 7.06 -13.90
C GLU A 86 -5.39 6.61 -12.44
N LEU A 87 -4.67 5.54 -12.14
CA LEU A 87 -4.47 5.06 -10.76
C LEU A 87 -3.89 6.18 -9.88
N LEU A 88 -2.85 6.84 -10.36
CA LEU A 88 -2.21 7.96 -9.67
C LEU A 88 -3.16 9.15 -9.46
N ARG A 89 -3.93 9.54 -10.50
CA ARG A 89 -4.92 10.62 -10.35
C ARG A 89 -5.95 10.27 -9.29
N ARG A 90 -6.52 9.06 -9.32
CA ARG A 90 -7.51 8.61 -8.33
C ARG A 90 -6.97 8.59 -6.90
N PHE A 91 -5.70 8.21 -6.73
CA PHE A 91 -5.03 8.25 -5.44
C PHE A 91 -4.96 9.68 -4.90
N PHE A 92 -4.45 10.62 -5.70
CA PHE A 92 -4.32 12.01 -5.29
C PHE A 92 -5.67 12.74 -5.18
N ASP A 93 -6.66 12.42 -6.03
CA ASP A 93 -8.03 12.93 -5.90
C ASP A 93 -8.67 12.52 -4.57
N GLY A 94 -8.38 11.30 -4.10
CA GLY A 94 -8.78 10.84 -2.77
C GLY A 94 -8.18 11.71 -1.65
N ILE A 95 -6.90 12.05 -1.77
CA ILE A 95 -6.21 12.94 -0.82
C ILE A 95 -6.81 14.36 -0.86
N GLU A 96 -7.02 14.91 -2.04
CA GLU A 96 -7.64 16.24 -2.21
C GLU A 96 -9.03 16.30 -1.56
N LYS A 97 -9.85 15.26 -1.81
CA LYS A 97 -11.24 15.21 -1.37
C LYS A 97 -11.40 14.99 0.13
N PHE A 98 -10.65 14.06 0.70
CA PHE A 98 -10.87 13.59 2.06
C PHE A 98 -9.85 14.14 3.06
N ARG A 99 -8.71 14.66 2.59
CA ARG A 99 -7.58 15.09 3.41
C ARG A 99 -7.28 14.12 4.56
N PRO A 100 -7.18 12.80 4.27
CA PRO A 100 -7.14 11.76 5.28
C PRO A 100 -5.82 11.78 6.04
N THR A 101 -5.79 11.12 7.20
CA THR A 101 -4.55 10.53 7.67
C THR A 101 -4.22 9.35 6.73
N LEU A 102 -3.08 9.42 6.03
CA LEU A 102 -2.57 8.29 5.26
C LEU A 102 -1.95 7.28 6.21
N VAL A 103 -2.15 5.99 5.91
CA VAL A 103 -1.52 4.89 6.64
C VAL A 103 -0.96 3.90 5.64
N SER A 104 0.23 3.36 5.92
CA SER A 104 0.90 2.38 5.07
C SER A 104 1.78 1.44 5.88
N TRP A 105 2.24 0.37 5.26
CA TRP A 105 3.31 -0.48 5.76
C TRP A 105 4.53 -0.32 4.87
N ASN A 106 5.60 0.29 5.37
CA ASN A 106 6.81 0.64 4.60
C ASN A 106 6.56 1.64 3.44
N GLY A 107 5.45 2.36 3.48
CA GLY A 107 5.12 3.30 2.40
C GLY A 107 6.11 4.45 2.25
N SER A 108 6.74 4.88 3.33
CA SER A 108 7.84 5.86 3.29
C SER A 108 9.09 5.31 2.59
N GLY A 109 9.32 4.01 2.71
CA GLY A 109 10.47 3.33 2.13
C GLY A 109 10.27 2.86 0.69
N PHE A 110 9.03 2.64 0.26
CA PHE A 110 8.76 2.10 -1.07
C PHE A 110 7.61 2.79 -1.81
N ASP A 111 6.38 2.72 -1.31
CA ASP A 111 5.18 3.11 -2.06
C ASP A 111 5.20 4.58 -2.46
N LEU A 112 5.41 5.49 -1.51
CA LEU A 112 5.41 6.92 -1.76
C LEU A 112 6.55 7.35 -2.70
N PRO A 113 7.81 6.91 -2.52
CA PRO A 113 8.86 7.16 -3.50
C PRO A 113 8.51 6.69 -4.92
N VAL A 114 7.91 5.49 -5.07
CA VAL A 114 7.45 5.00 -6.39
C VAL A 114 6.34 5.90 -6.92
N ILE A 115 5.30 6.18 -6.13
CA ILE A 115 4.19 7.08 -6.52
C ILE A 115 4.73 8.44 -6.98
N HIS A 116 5.72 9.02 -6.28
CA HIS A 116 6.30 10.31 -6.65
C HIS A 116 6.99 10.27 -8.02
N TYR A 117 7.85 9.28 -8.27
CA TYR A 117 8.54 9.14 -9.57
C TYR A 117 7.56 8.85 -10.69
N ARG A 118 6.54 8.02 -10.42
CA ARG A 118 5.52 7.69 -11.42
C ARG A 118 4.59 8.89 -11.69
N ALA A 119 4.27 9.69 -10.68
CA ALA A 119 3.51 10.95 -10.85
C ALA A 119 4.28 11.95 -11.71
N LEU A 120 5.61 12.09 -11.50
CA LEU A 120 6.46 12.91 -12.38
C LEU A 120 6.40 12.42 -13.84
N LYS A 121 6.57 11.11 -14.07
CA LYS A 121 6.52 10.51 -15.42
C LYS A 121 5.18 10.76 -16.10
N ASN A 122 4.08 10.59 -15.35
CA ASN A 122 2.72 10.67 -15.87
C ASN A 122 2.11 12.09 -15.79
N GLN A 123 2.87 13.10 -15.34
CA GLN A 123 2.43 14.50 -15.18
C GLN A 123 1.16 14.62 -14.32
N VAL A 124 1.10 13.83 -13.24
CA VAL A 124 -0.01 13.88 -12.27
C VAL A 124 0.39 14.78 -11.11
N ALA A 125 -0.44 15.78 -10.82
CA ALA A 125 -0.21 16.75 -9.77
C ALA A 125 -1.18 16.54 -8.60
N SER A 126 -0.74 16.89 -7.38
CA SER A 126 -1.60 16.99 -6.21
C SER A 126 -1.14 18.18 -5.36
N ARG A 127 -1.99 19.16 -5.19
CA ARG A 127 -1.65 20.35 -4.42
C ARG A 127 -1.67 20.04 -2.92
N SER A 128 -2.70 19.38 -2.43
CA SER A 128 -2.83 19.07 -1.01
C SER A 128 -1.76 18.11 -0.51
N TYR A 129 -1.32 17.15 -1.33
CA TYR A 129 -0.27 16.23 -0.93
C TYR A 129 1.07 16.95 -0.67
N TRP A 130 1.41 17.93 -1.53
CA TRP A 130 2.66 18.70 -1.45
C TRP A 130 2.57 19.97 -0.60
N GLU A 131 1.41 20.22 0.01
CA GLU A 131 1.20 21.41 0.85
C GLU A 131 2.01 21.31 2.16
N THR A 132 2.73 22.36 2.48
CA THR A 132 3.59 22.47 3.69
C THR A 132 3.24 23.65 4.60
N GLY A 133 2.09 24.26 4.36
CA GLY A 133 1.61 25.42 5.13
C GLY A 133 1.79 26.76 4.42
N GLU A 134 2.10 26.75 3.13
CA GLU A 134 2.23 27.96 2.32
C GLU A 134 0.87 28.56 1.99
N THR A 135 -0.10 27.72 1.65
CA THR A 135 -1.46 28.16 1.32
C THR A 135 -2.50 27.72 2.35
N ASP A 136 -2.28 26.60 3.02
CA ASP A 136 -3.13 26.09 4.11
C ASP A 136 -2.29 25.87 5.37
N ARG A 137 -2.53 26.71 6.38
CA ARG A 137 -1.78 26.72 7.64
C ARG A 137 -1.88 25.41 8.43
N ASP A 138 -2.92 24.61 8.23
CA ASP A 138 -3.10 23.30 8.90
C ASP A 138 -2.01 22.31 8.51
N PHE A 139 -1.38 22.51 7.34
CA PHE A 139 -0.27 21.68 6.88
C PHE A 139 1.11 22.10 7.42
N LYS A 140 1.23 23.28 8.06
CA LYS A 140 2.52 23.80 8.52
C LYS A 140 3.21 22.85 9.52
N PHE A 141 2.44 22.29 10.43
CA PHE A 141 2.96 21.40 11.49
C PHE A 141 2.43 19.97 11.39
N ASN A 142 1.67 19.66 10.34
CA ASN A 142 1.14 18.32 10.08
C ASN A 142 0.87 18.15 8.59
N ASN A 143 1.88 17.78 7.81
CA ASN A 143 1.81 17.54 6.36
C ASN A 143 2.19 16.08 6.02
N TYR A 144 1.98 15.67 4.76
CA TYR A 144 2.25 14.31 4.29
C TYR A 144 3.73 14.01 4.09
N LEU A 145 4.58 15.04 3.97
CA LEU A 145 5.98 14.90 3.57
C LEU A 145 6.93 14.61 4.73
N ASN A 146 6.55 15.05 5.93
CA ASN A 146 7.40 14.87 7.10
C ASN A 146 7.06 13.55 7.81
N ARG A 147 8.00 12.62 7.82
CA ARG A 147 7.85 11.27 8.41
C ARG A 147 7.51 11.26 9.91
N PHE A 148 7.68 12.38 10.62
CA PHE A 148 7.33 12.50 12.03
C PHE A 148 5.98 13.19 12.26
N HIS A 149 5.28 13.57 11.21
CA HIS A 149 3.93 14.12 11.29
C HIS A 149 2.90 13.00 11.29
N ALA A 150 1.74 13.28 11.90
CA ALA A 150 0.64 12.31 11.99
C ALA A 150 -0.26 12.28 10.73
N ARG A 151 0.06 13.08 9.69
CA ARG A 151 -0.75 13.09 8.47
C ARG A 151 -0.44 11.91 7.54
N HIS A 152 0.77 11.36 7.64
CA HIS A 152 1.12 10.04 7.11
C HIS A 152 1.76 9.22 8.24
N ILE A 153 1.22 8.04 8.51
CA ILE A 153 1.70 7.07 9.49
C ILE A 153 2.20 5.85 8.73
N ASP A 154 3.51 5.69 8.65
CA ASP A 154 4.13 4.44 8.23
C ASP A 154 4.25 3.54 9.44
N LEU A 155 3.43 2.49 9.51
CA LEU A 155 3.37 1.61 10.68
C LEU A 155 4.68 0.88 10.93
N MET A 156 5.40 0.47 9.87
CA MET A 156 6.71 -0.17 10.03
C MET A 156 7.72 0.80 10.67
N ASP A 157 7.70 2.07 10.26
CA ASP A 157 8.55 3.11 10.83
C ASP A 157 8.25 3.38 12.31
N VAL A 158 6.98 3.67 12.63
CA VAL A 158 6.62 4.07 14.00
C VAL A 158 6.76 2.92 14.99
N LEU A 159 6.42 1.69 14.60
CA LEU A 159 6.54 0.52 15.47
C LEU A 159 8.00 0.10 15.69
N SER A 160 8.89 0.34 14.72
CA SER A 160 10.33 0.10 14.86
C SER A 160 11.09 1.22 15.59
N GLY A 161 10.39 2.31 15.98
CA GLY A 161 11.05 3.50 16.53
C GLY A 161 11.95 4.19 15.50
N TYR A 162 11.59 4.10 14.20
CA TYR A 162 12.33 4.65 13.05
C TYR A 162 13.73 4.03 12.84
N GLN A 163 13.94 2.79 13.32
CA GLN A 163 15.20 2.09 13.21
C GLN A 163 15.14 0.96 12.20
N ALA A 164 15.82 1.07 11.06
CA ALA A 164 15.78 0.09 9.98
C ALA A 164 16.12 -1.35 10.41
N ARG A 165 17.01 -1.52 11.42
CA ARG A 165 17.36 -2.84 11.98
C ARG A 165 16.20 -3.54 12.73
N ALA A 166 15.15 -2.80 13.07
CA ALA A 166 13.97 -3.28 13.79
C ALA A 166 12.75 -3.40 12.87
N PHE A 167 12.91 -3.19 11.56
CA PHE A 167 11.84 -3.39 10.60
C PHE A 167 11.40 -4.85 10.56
N ALA A 168 10.10 -5.06 10.51
CA ALA A 168 9.50 -6.37 10.38
C ALA A 168 8.59 -6.42 9.13
N PRO A 169 8.52 -7.55 8.43
CA PRO A 169 7.57 -7.73 7.33
C PRO A 169 6.10 -7.65 7.81
N LEU A 170 5.21 -7.11 6.96
CA LEU A 170 3.77 -7.07 7.21
C LEU A 170 3.22 -8.44 7.62
N GLU A 171 3.66 -9.49 6.91
CA GLU A 171 3.28 -10.88 7.17
C GLU A 171 3.54 -11.32 8.61
N GLU A 172 4.75 -11.07 9.12
CA GLU A 172 5.13 -11.48 10.48
C GLU A 172 4.27 -10.80 11.54
N ILE A 173 4.00 -9.50 11.37
CA ILE A 173 3.17 -8.73 12.31
C ILE A 173 1.70 -9.16 12.19
N SER A 174 1.21 -9.39 10.98
CA SER A 174 -0.16 -9.88 10.77
C SER A 174 -0.37 -11.22 11.48
N VAL A 175 0.52 -12.19 11.25
CA VAL A 175 0.44 -13.52 11.88
C VAL A 175 0.59 -13.42 13.40
N MET A 176 1.52 -12.61 13.89
CA MET A 176 1.71 -12.39 15.33
C MET A 176 0.42 -11.87 16.01
N LEU A 177 -0.34 -11.04 15.32
CA LEU A 177 -1.60 -10.48 15.82
C LEU A 177 -2.83 -11.38 15.56
N GLY A 178 -2.63 -12.57 14.99
CA GLY A 178 -3.73 -13.47 14.62
C GLY A 178 -4.53 -13.00 13.39
N LEU A 179 -3.99 -12.13 12.55
CA LEU A 179 -4.61 -11.68 11.31
C LEU A 179 -4.31 -12.67 10.16
N PRO A 180 -5.06 -12.64 9.05
CA PRO A 180 -4.86 -13.55 7.92
C PRO A 180 -3.43 -13.57 7.36
N GLY A 181 -2.74 -12.42 7.35
CA GLY A 181 -1.45 -12.31 6.70
C GLY A 181 -1.58 -12.42 5.18
N LYS A 182 -0.53 -12.89 4.51
CA LYS A 182 -0.54 -13.07 3.05
C LYS A 182 -1.51 -14.16 2.62
N MET A 183 -2.33 -13.83 1.62
CA MET A 183 -3.29 -14.73 1.04
C MET A 183 -3.05 -14.83 -0.48
N GLY A 184 -2.69 -16.02 -0.94
CA GLY A 184 -2.54 -16.32 -2.36
C GLY A 184 -1.15 -16.03 -2.92
N ILE A 185 -0.95 -14.89 -3.57
CA ILE A 185 0.30 -14.54 -4.27
C ILE A 185 1.29 -13.78 -3.38
N SER A 186 2.49 -13.58 -3.89
CA SER A 186 3.51 -12.74 -3.27
C SER A 186 3.96 -11.65 -4.24
N GLY A 187 4.52 -10.54 -3.73
CA GLY A 187 5.02 -9.44 -4.56
C GLY A 187 6.02 -9.87 -5.64
N SER A 188 6.79 -10.95 -5.41
CA SER A 188 7.72 -11.51 -6.40
C SER A 188 7.04 -12.14 -7.62
N GLN A 189 5.76 -12.52 -7.50
CA GLN A 189 4.97 -13.17 -8.54
C GLN A 189 4.12 -12.18 -9.36
N VAL A 190 4.02 -10.92 -8.94
CA VAL A 190 3.17 -9.90 -9.59
C VAL A 190 3.48 -9.78 -11.09
N TRP A 191 4.78 -9.82 -11.47
CA TRP A 191 5.17 -9.80 -12.88
C TRP A 191 4.51 -10.92 -13.70
N ASP A 192 4.58 -12.16 -13.21
CA ASP A 192 4.06 -13.33 -13.91
C ASP A 192 2.52 -13.28 -14.01
N TYR A 193 1.84 -12.83 -12.94
CA TYR A 193 0.38 -12.65 -12.95
C TYR A 193 -0.07 -11.59 -13.95
N VAL A 194 0.61 -10.44 -14.00
CA VAL A 194 0.30 -9.38 -14.96
C VAL A 194 0.56 -9.86 -16.40
N ARG A 195 1.67 -10.53 -16.64
CA ARG A 195 2.02 -11.09 -17.97
C ARG A 195 1.00 -12.13 -18.46
N SER A 196 0.45 -12.91 -17.56
CA SER A 196 -0.61 -13.89 -17.88
C SER A 196 -2.03 -13.31 -17.89
N GLY A 197 -2.18 -11.97 -17.79
CA GLY A 197 -3.48 -11.28 -17.83
C GLY A 197 -4.31 -11.39 -16.54
N GLN A 198 -3.71 -11.82 -15.44
CA GLN A 198 -4.39 -12.05 -14.16
C GLN A 198 -4.30 -10.84 -13.22
N ILE A 199 -4.50 -9.62 -13.75
CA ILE A 199 -4.43 -8.37 -12.97
C ILE A 199 -5.47 -8.34 -11.84
N SER A 200 -6.62 -9.00 -11.99
CA SER A 200 -7.61 -9.11 -10.91
C SER A 200 -7.04 -9.77 -9.67
N ALA A 201 -6.28 -10.88 -9.82
CA ALA A 201 -5.65 -11.56 -8.69
C ALA A 201 -4.61 -10.69 -7.98
N VAL A 202 -3.88 -9.83 -8.74
CA VAL A 202 -2.94 -8.86 -8.16
C VAL A 202 -3.69 -7.81 -7.33
N ARG A 203 -4.83 -7.34 -7.82
CA ARG A 203 -5.69 -6.38 -7.09
C ARG A 203 -6.27 -6.99 -5.83
N ASP A 204 -6.78 -8.22 -5.91
CA ASP A 204 -7.32 -8.98 -4.77
C ASP A 204 -6.25 -9.15 -3.68
N TYR A 205 -5.02 -9.48 -4.08
CA TYR A 205 -3.88 -9.57 -3.18
C TYR A 205 -3.57 -8.24 -2.50
N CYS A 206 -3.44 -7.15 -3.26
CA CYS A 206 -3.21 -5.80 -2.74
C CYS A 206 -4.33 -5.36 -1.76
N GLU A 207 -5.61 -5.75 -2.01
CA GLU A 207 -6.73 -5.48 -1.09
C GLU A 207 -6.60 -6.24 0.23
N THR A 208 -6.03 -7.46 0.23
CA THR A 208 -5.78 -8.19 1.47
C THR A 208 -4.63 -7.58 2.28
N ASP A 209 -3.60 -7.04 1.63
CA ASP A 209 -2.48 -6.38 2.31
C ASP A 209 -2.91 -5.05 2.96
N VAL A 210 -3.75 -4.23 2.30
CA VAL A 210 -4.29 -3.02 2.94
C VAL A 210 -5.24 -3.33 4.10
N LEU A 211 -5.97 -4.46 4.05
CA LEU A 211 -6.80 -4.91 5.17
C LEU A 211 -5.97 -5.30 6.40
N ASN A 212 -4.92 -6.10 6.20
CA ASN A 212 -3.98 -6.42 7.28
C ASN A 212 -3.39 -5.13 7.86
N THR A 213 -2.95 -4.21 7.02
CA THR A 213 -2.38 -2.92 7.44
C THR A 213 -3.41 -2.09 8.23
N TYR A 214 -4.68 -2.06 7.80
CA TYR A 214 -5.72 -1.34 8.54
C TYR A 214 -6.01 -1.97 9.91
N LEU A 215 -6.09 -3.28 10.01
CA LEU A 215 -6.29 -3.97 11.30
C LEU A 215 -5.10 -3.77 12.24
N ILE A 216 -3.86 -3.76 11.73
CA ILE A 216 -2.68 -3.38 12.50
C ILE A 216 -2.75 -1.92 12.95
N TYR A 217 -3.23 -1.02 12.09
CA TYR A 217 -3.44 0.39 12.46
C TYR A 217 -4.42 0.54 13.62
N LEU A 218 -5.51 -0.22 13.65
CA LEU A 218 -6.44 -0.21 14.79
C LEU A 218 -5.77 -0.67 16.09
N ARG A 219 -4.91 -1.71 16.03
CA ARG A 219 -4.11 -2.16 17.19
C ARG A 219 -3.07 -1.10 17.61
N TYR A 220 -2.46 -0.40 16.68
CA TYR A 220 -1.57 0.72 16.96
C TYR A 220 -2.32 1.87 17.65
N GLU A 221 -3.51 2.23 17.19
CA GLU A 221 -4.34 3.26 17.82
C GLU A 221 -4.79 2.86 19.24
N TYR A 222 -5.04 1.58 19.48
CA TYR A 222 -5.28 1.02 20.80
C TYR A 222 -4.01 1.10 21.67
N LEU A 223 -2.86 0.68 21.15
CA LEU A 223 -1.57 0.70 21.85
C LEU A 223 -1.24 2.10 22.38
N ARG A 224 -1.50 3.14 21.58
CA ARG A 224 -1.24 4.53 21.98
C ARG A 224 -2.38 5.19 22.77
N GLY A 225 -3.41 4.44 23.15
CA GLY A 225 -4.54 4.91 23.98
C GLY A 225 -5.56 5.79 23.24
N ALA A 226 -5.53 5.84 21.91
CA ALA A 226 -6.53 6.57 21.11
C ALA A 226 -7.85 5.79 20.97
N LEU A 227 -7.80 4.46 21.08
CA LEU A 227 -8.95 3.57 21.21
C LEU A 227 -8.90 2.86 22.57
N ASP A 228 -10.07 2.62 23.16
CA ASP A 228 -10.29 1.67 24.25
C ASP A 228 -10.81 0.33 23.69
N ASP A 229 -11.02 -0.67 24.58
CA ASP A 229 -11.50 -2.00 24.19
C ASP A 229 -12.83 -1.95 23.42
N SER A 230 -13.75 -1.08 23.85
CA SER A 230 -15.08 -0.97 23.25
C SER A 230 -15.02 -0.34 21.86
N LEU A 231 -14.17 0.67 21.69
CA LEU A 231 -13.97 1.35 20.42
C LEU A 231 -13.20 0.46 19.41
N LEU A 232 -12.17 -0.24 19.88
CA LEU A 232 -11.45 -1.20 19.07
C LEU A 232 -12.39 -2.28 18.54
N LYS A 233 -13.14 -2.92 19.43
CA LYS A 233 -14.12 -3.96 19.05
C LYS A 233 -15.15 -3.45 18.04
N ARG A 234 -15.66 -2.24 18.24
CA ARG A 234 -16.61 -1.62 17.30
C ARG A 234 -16.01 -1.39 15.90
N GLU A 235 -14.76 -0.93 15.81
CA GLU A 235 -14.11 -0.75 14.52
C GLU A 235 -13.79 -2.12 13.85
N GLU A 236 -13.41 -3.15 14.63
CA GLU A 236 -13.24 -4.52 14.11
C GLU A 236 -14.58 -5.12 13.62
N ASP A 237 -15.66 -4.96 14.37
CA ASP A 237 -17.01 -5.38 13.94
C ASP A 237 -17.45 -4.69 12.66
N ARG A 238 -17.06 -3.42 12.49
CA ARG A 238 -17.34 -2.65 11.27
C ARG A 238 -16.56 -3.20 10.06
N VAL A 239 -15.31 -3.65 10.26
CA VAL A 239 -14.56 -4.35 9.21
C VAL A 239 -15.25 -5.65 8.87
N ALA A 240 -15.59 -6.48 9.87
CA ALA A 240 -16.27 -7.76 9.65
C ALA A 240 -17.56 -7.58 8.85
N ALA A 241 -18.41 -6.61 9.22
CA ALA A 241 -19.65 -6.31 8.51
C ALA A 241 -19.40 -5.89 7.05
N ALA A 242 -18.40 -5.05 6.79
CA ALA A 242 -18.04 -4.65 5.42
C ALA A 242 -17.54 -5.83 4.58
N LEU A 243 -16.84 -6.79 5.18
CA LEU A 243 -16.39 -8.01 4.50
C LEU A 243 -17.54 -8.99 4.24
N GLU A 244 -18.49 -9.12 5.17
CA GLU A 244 -19.70 -9.95 5.02
C GLU A 244 -20.60 -9.44 3.90
N GLU A 245 -20.77 -8.12 3.79
CA GLU A 245 -21.60 -7.46 2.77
C GLU A 245 -20.93 -7.44 1.38
N SER A 246 -19.64 -7.75 1.28
CA SER A 246 -18.93 -7.73 0.00
C SER A 246 -19.31 -8.90 -0.89
N ASP A 247 -19.42 -8.66 -2.21
CA ASP A 247 -19.57 -9.72 -3.20
C ASP A 247 -18.23 -10.36 -3.60
N ALA A 248 -17.10 -9.74 -3.24
CA ALA A 248 -15.75 -10.18 -3.62
C ALA A 248 -15.32 -11.42 -2.81
N GLN A 249 -14.98 -12.51 -3.51
CA GLN A 249 -14.65 -13.79 -2.87
C GLN A 249 -13.42 -13.69 -1.97
N HIS A 250 -12.35 -12.99 -2.40
CA HIS A 250 -11.13 -12.83 -1.61
C HIS A 250 -11.38 -12.10 -0.27
N LEU A 251 -12.36 -11.19 -0.20
CA LEU A 251 -12.74 -10.51 1.04
C LEU A 251 -13.51 -11.45 1.99
N LYS A 252 -14.38 -12.33 1.44
CA LYS A 252 -15.03 -13.38 2.22
C LYS A 252 -14.03 -14.40 2.75
N ASP A 253 -13.07 -14.78 1.92
CA ASP A 253 -11.99 -15.70 2.32
C ASP A 253 -11.13 -15.06 3.41
N PHE A 254 -10.83 -13.75 3.31
CA PHE A 254 -10.14 -13.01 4.36
C PHE A 254 -10.89 -13.08 5.69
N LEU A 255 -12.20 -12.82 5.68
CA LEU A 255 -13.04 -12.91 6.89
C LEU A 255 -13.06 -14.32 7.49
N ALA A 256 -13.19 -15.34 6.63
CA ALA A 256 -13.17 -16.74 7.07
C ALA A 256 -11.84 -17.10 7.75
N HIS A 257 -10.72 -16.67 7.20
CA HIS A 257 -9.39 -16.86 7.80
C HIS A 257 -9.24 -16.06 9.10
N TRP A 258 -9.73 -14.83 9.15
CA TRP A 258 -9.68 -13.99 10.36
C TRP A 258 -10.47 -14.60 11.52
N ASN A 259 -11.61 -15.21 11.24
CA ASN A 259 -12.47 -15.87 12.24
C ASN A 259 -12.07 -17.33 12.55
N SER A 260 -10.99 -17.85 11.96
CA SER A 260 -10.61 -19.25 12.14
C SER A 260 -10.06 -19.51 13.56
N PRO A 261 -10.58 -20.54 14.28
CA PRO A 261 -10.20 -20.84 15.66
C PRO A 261 -8.76 -21.35 15.84
N THR A 262 -8.00 -21.58 14.77
CA THR A 262 -6.60 -22.03 14.81
C THR A 262 -5.64 -20.97 15.38
N ARG A 263 -6.13 -19.79 15.76
CA ARG A 263 -5.35 -18.61 16.20
C ARG A 263 -5.43 -18.30 17.69
N GLU A 264 -6.19 -19.07 18.47
CA GLU A 264 -6.29 -18.92 19.93
C GLU A 264 -5.18 -19.68 20.71
N ARG A 265 -3.95 -19.79 20.14
CA ARG A 265 -2.85 -20.41 20.88
C ARG A 265 -1.60 -19.56 20.87
#